data_9dc973daadc9d27267a2d7ea000e87bf
#
_entry.id   9dc973daadc9d27267a2d7ea000e87bf
#
_cell.length_a   1.000
_cell.length_b   1.000
_cell.length_c   1.000
_cell.angle_alpha   90.00
_cell.angle_beta   90.00
_cell.angle_gamma   90.00
#
_symmetry.space_group_name_H-M   'P 1'
#
loop_
_entity.id
_entity.type
_entity.pdbx_description
1 polymer ?
#
loop_
_entity_poly.entity_id
_entity_poly.type
_entity_poly.pdbx_seq_one_letter_code
_entity_poly.pdbx_strand_id
1 'polypeptide(L)'
;VSTITLDQQSAITSILSRMVHLSVGVGDEERACSIAAINLALSGELTDSVPDCMSLVVGRWIIGVQDEIPDELRNSARWRSLLPRAAGTGRELEAERVELLMGWMWDVVLPALQPTADARGFGDHWLHMCTERTAKAAGRAKEAAVDGVASAAAGSAWGAAGNTSPAAMILRVAWVRTAAAAVADAVGWGALDPCELLEALIETKANEPACAAG
;
A
#
# COMPACT_ATOMS: atom_id res chain seq x y z
N VAL A 1 -4.03 1.92 -23.28
CA VAL A 1 -4.69 1.57 -22.01
C VAL A 1 -4.79 0.05 -21.95
N SER A 2 -3.99 -0.60 -21.14
CA SER A 2 -4.03 -2.06 -20.96
C SER A 2 -5.11 -2.42 -19.94
N THR A 3 -6.37 -2.26 -20.34
CA THR A 3 -7.52 -2.71 -19.54
C THR A 3 -7.74 -4.21 -19.75
N ILE A 4 -7.99 -4.94 -18.67
CA ILE A 4 -8.41 -6.34 -18.76
C ILE A 4 -9.83 -6.44 -19.29
N THR A 5 -10.12 -7.56 -20.01
CA THR A 5 -11.47 -7.86 -20.49
C THR A 5 -12.36 -8.37 -19.35
N LEU A 6 -13.68 -8.36 -19.56
CA LEU A 6 -14.63 -8.96 -18.62
C LEU A 6 -14.37 -10.45 -18.41
N ASP A 7 -13.93 -11.16 -19.45
CA ASP A 7 -13.58 -12.59 -19.37
C ASP A 7 -12.35 -12.81 -18.48
N GLN A 8 -11.32 -11.97 -18.63
CA GLN A 8 -10.14 -12.01 -17.75
C GLN A 8 -10.49 -11.69 -16.29
N GLN A 9 -11.35 -10.69 -16.07
CA GLN A 9 -11.81 -10.36 -14.73
C GLN A 9 -12.61 -11.53 -14.10
N SER A 10 -13.46 -12.19 -14.91
CA SER A 10 -14.20 -13.37 -14.49
C SER A 10 -13.28 -14.55 -14.20
N ALA A 11 -12.22 -14.76 -15.00
CA ALA A 11 -11.22 -15.78 -14.78
C ALA A 11 -10.48 -15.58 -13.45
N ILE A 12 -10.05 -14.33 -13.15
CA ILE A 12 -9.41 -13.99 -11.85
C ILE A 12 -10.37 -14.29 -10.70
N THR A 13 -11.62 -13.86 -10.79
CA THR A 13 -12.65 -14.12 -9.78
C THR A 13 -12.84 -15.63 -9.57
N SER A 14 -12.87 -16.42 -10.64
CA SER A 14 -13.00 -17.87 -10.60
C SER A 14 -11.81 -18.55 -9.92
N ILE A 15 -10.58 -18.15 -10.23
CA ILE A 15 -9.37 -18.66 -9.55
C ILE A 15 -9.42 -18.33 -8.06
N LEU A 16 -9.67 -17.06 -7.71
CA LEU A 16 -9.73 -16.63 -6.31
C LEU A 16 -10.82 -17.37 -5.51
N SER A 17 -11.96 -17.69 -6.13
CA SER A 17 -13.04 -18.44 -5.46
C SER A 17 -12.69 -19.92 -5.20
N ARG A 18 -11.83 -20.51 -6.01
CA ARG A 18 -11.36 -21.90 -5.84
C ARG A 18 -10.17 -22.01 -4.89
N MET A 19 -9.37 -20.96 -4.75
CA MET A 19 -8.26 -20.95 -3.79
C MET A 19 -8.78 -20.99 -2.37
N VAL A 20 -8.40 -22.04 -1.65
CA VAL A 20 -8.79 -22.23 -0.25
C VAL A 20 -8.22 -21.11 0.61
N HIS A 21 -6.99 -20.66 0.30
CA HIS A 21 -6.27 -19.69 1.13
C HIS A 21 -5.31 -18.83 0.31
N LEU A 22 -5.40 -17.52 0.48
CA LEU A 22 -4.34 -16.62 0.01
C LEU A 22 -3.20 -16.64 1.04
N SER A 23 -2.02 -16.97 0.59
CA SER A 23 -0.83 -17.15 1.43
C SER A 23 0.24 -16.10 1.17
N VAL A 24 1.28 -16.09 1.98
CA VAL A 24 2.54 -15.38 1.68
C VAL A 24 3.33 -16.17 0.63
N GLY A 25 4.09 -15.46 -0.22
CA GLY A 25 4.89 -16.05 -1.28
C GLY A 25 4.09 -16.58 -2.47
N VAL A 26 4.78 -17.10 -3.48
CA VAL A 26 4.15 -17.52 -4.74
C VAL A 26 3.17 -18.68 -4.56
N GLY A 27 3.56 -19.69 -3.76
CA GLY A 27 2.68 -20.83 -3.44
C GLY A 27 2.47 -21.81 -4.58
N ASP A 28 1.26 -22.40 -4.62
CA ASP A 28 0.79 -23.39 -5.58
C ASP A 28 -0.64 -23.09 -6.04
N GLU A 29 -1.29 -24.01 -6.77
CA GLU A 29 -2.65 -23.80 -7.31
C GLU A 29 -3.76 -23.77 -6.24
N GLU A 30 -3.51 -24.26 -5.02
CA GLU A 30 -4.45 -24.24 -3.91
C GLU A 30 -4.20 -23.07 -2.95
N ARG A 31 -2.94 -22.64 -2.86
CA ARG A 31 -2.47 -21.60 -1.93
C ARG A 31 -1.45 -20.72 -2.63
N ALA A 32 -1.81 -19.52 -2.95
CA ALA A 32 -0.91 -18.58 -3.61
C ALA A 32 -1.06 -17.17 -3.04
N CYS A 33 -0.07 -16.33 -3.27
CA CYS A 33 -0.22 -14.91 -3.00
C CYS A 33 -1.22 -14.27 -3.97
N SER A 34 -1.74 -13.10 -3.60
CA SER A 34 -2.72 -12.36 -4.42
C SER A 34 -2.27 -12.15 -5.86
N ILE A 35 -1.00 -11.80 -6.07
CA ILE A 35 -0.46 -11.54 -7.42
C ILE A 35 -0.25 -12.85 -8.19
N ALA A 36 0.23 -13.92 -7.54
CA ALA A 36 0.37 -15.21 -8.19
C ALA A 36 -1.00 -15.81 -8.60
N ALA A 37 -2.03 -15.61 -7.78
CA ALA A 37 -3.39 -15.99 -8.13
C ALA A 37 -3.93 -15.24 -9.37
N ILE A 38 -3.64 -13.94 -9.48
CA ILE A 38 -3.99 -13.13 -10.65
C ILE A 38 -3.24 -13.63 -11.90
N ASN A 39 -1.92 -13.86 -11.80
CA ASN A 39 -1.11 -14.35 -12.91
C ASN A 39 -1.54 -15.75 -13.36
N LEU A 40 -1.84 -16.65 -12.43
CA LEU A 40 -2.40 -17.97 -12.77
C LEU A 40 -3.68 -17.84 -13.61
N ALA A 41 -4.55 -16.88 -13.29
CA ALA A 41 -5.77 -16.64 -14.05
C ALA A 41 -5.52 -16.02 -15.44
N LEU A 42 -4.51 -15.14 -15.56
CA LEU A 42 -4.24 -14.38 -16.80
C LEU A 42 -3.37 -15.14 -17.80
N SER A 43 -2.36 -15.88 -17.30
CA SER A 43 -1.34 -16.54 -18.14
C SER A 43 -1.19 -18.04 -17.89
N GLY A 44 -1.79 -18.58 -16.84
CA GLY A 44 -1.58 -19.96 -16.40
C GLY A 44 -0.28 -20.17 -15.61
N GLU A 45 0.44 -19.10 -15.26
CA GLU A 45 1.72 -19.18 -14.57
C GLU A 45 1.61 -18.67 -13.14
N LEU A 46 2.24 -19.38 -12.20
CA LEU A 46 2.37 -18.94 -10.81
C LEU A 46 3.65 -18.09 -10.67
N THR A 47 3.47 -16.77 -10.62
CA THR A 47 4.57 -15.81 -10.43
C THR A 47 4.07 -14.59 -9.65
N ASP A 48 4.93 -13.96 -8.86
CA ASP A 48 4.65 -12.72 -8.12
C ASP A 48 5.04 -11.45 -8.91
N SER A 49 5.37 -11.58 -10.18
CA SER A 49 5.61 -10.43 -11.05
C SER A 49 4.33 -9.64 -11.26
N VAL A 50 4.41 -8.31 -11.10
CA VAL A 50 3.24 -7.46 -11.36
C VAL A 50 2.87 -7.52 -12.84
N PRO A 51 1.67 -7.97 -13.21
CA PRO A 51 1.27 -8.11 -14.61
C PRO A 51 1.17 -6.74 -15.31
N ASP A 52 1.38 -6.72 -16.63
CA ASP A 52 1.43 -5.47 -17.41
C ASP A 52 0.11 -4.67 -17.41
N CYS A 53 -1.01 -5.33 -17.20
CA CYS A 53 -2.32 -4.71 -17.08
C CYS A 53 -2.58 -4.05 -15.71
N MET A 54 -1.65 -4.22 -14.75
CA MET A 54 -1.76 -3.68 -13.40
C MET A 54 -0.74 -2.55 -13.17
N SER A 55 -1.14 -1.55 -12.42
CA SER A 55 -0.25 -0.51 -11.88
C SER A 55 0.90 -1.15 -11.09
N LEU A 56 2.12 -0.67 -11.31
CA LEU A 56 3.28 -1.08 -10.49
C LEU A 56 3.10 -0.68 -9.03
N VAL A 57 2.54 0.49 -8.78
CA VAL A 57 2.26 0.97 -7.42
C VAL A 57 1.28 0.05 -6.73
N VAL A 58 0.14 -0.27 -7.37
CA VAL A 58 -0.88 -1.18 -6.83
C VAL A 58 -0.31 -2.57 -6.60
N GLY A 59 0.36 -3.14 -7.60
CA GLY A 59 0.92 -4.49 -7.50
C GLY A 59 2.00 -4.61 -6.42
N ARG A 60 2.92 -3.64 -6.33
CA ARG A 60 3.95 -3.62 -5.29
C ARG A 60 3.38 -3.36 -3.90
N TRP A 61 2.31 -2.57 -3.80
CA TRP A 61 1.56 -2.42 -2.56
C TRP A 61 0.94 -3.73 -2.12
N ILE A 62 0.20 -4.41 -3.01
CA ILE A 62 -0.43 -5.71 -2.73
C ILE A 62 0.62 -6.73 -2.28
N ILE A 63 1.72 -6.91 -3.02
CA ILE A 63 2.79 -7.86 -2.69
C ILE A 63 3.33 -7.59 -1.29
N GLY A 64 3.66 -6.33 -1.01
CA GLY A 64 4.28 -5.99 0.27
C GLY A 64 3.33 -6.07 1.46
N VAL A 65 2.10 -5.61 1.29
CA VAL A 65 1.12 -5.55 2.39
C VAL A 65 0.53 -6.91 2.73
N GLN A 66 0.28 -7.76 1.72
CA GLN A 66 -0.31 -9.07 1.98
C GLN A 66 0.55 -9.98 2.87
N ASP A 67 1.88 -9.78 2.86
CA ASP A 67 2.79 -10.57 3.69
C ASP A 67 2.76 -10.12 5.17
N GLU A 68 2.30 -8.90 5.44
CA GLU A 68 2.26 -8.28 6.76
C GLU A 68 0.86 -8.33 7.41
N ILE A 69 -0.23 -8.34 6.61
CA ILE A 69 -1.59 -8.36 7.15
C ILE A 69 -1.97 -9.73 7.68
N PRO A 70 -2.82 -9.79 8.75
CA PRO A 70 -3.32 -11.06 9.28
C PRO A 70 -4.05 -11.90 8.23
N ASP A 71 -4.01 -13.21 8.40
CA ASP A 71 -4.66 -14.19 7.52
C ASP A 71 -6.16 -13.90 7.32
N GLU A 72 -6.87 -13.49 8.39
CA GLU A 72 -8.29 -13.18 8.35
C GLU A 72 -8.56 -11.99 7.41
N LEU A 73 -7.70 -10.98 7.42
CA LEU A 73 -7.83 -9.81 6.55
C LEU A 73 -7.46 -10.15 5.11
N ARG A 74 -6.34 -10.83 4.89
CA ARG A 74 -5.87 -11.29 3.57
C ARG A 74 -6.88 -12.21 2.89
N ASN A 75 -7.59 -13.04 3.66
CA ASN A 75 -8.60 -13.95 3.15
C ASN A 75 -10.03 -13.42 3.24
N SER A 76 -10.21 -12.18 3.68
CA SER A 76 -11.53 -11.55 3.76
C SER A 76 -12.18 -11.42 2.38
N ALA A 77 -13.52 -11.44 2.36
CA ALA A 77 -14.28 -11.19 1.15
C ALA A 77 -13.96 -9.82 0.53
N ARG A 78 -13.71 -8.80 1.39
CA ARG A 78 -13.36 -7.45 0.94
C ARG A 78 -12.02 -7.45 0.19
N TRP A 79 -10.95 -8.01 0.77
CA TRP A 79 -9.65 -8.11 0.10
C TRP A 79 -9.76 -8.85 -1.24
N ARG A 80 -10.36 -10.05 -1.23
CA ARG A 80 -10.51 -10.88 -2.44
C ARG A 80 -11.30 -10.18 -3.55
N SER A 81 -12.33 -9.38 -3.21
CA SER A 81 -13.15 -8.67 -4.20
C SER A 81 -12.41 -7.51 -4.89
N LEU A 82 -11.35 -6.96 -4.29
CA LEU A 82 -10.54 -5.89 -4.87
C LEU A 82 -9.55 -6.41 -5.91
N LEU A 83 -9.08 -7.65 -5.80
CA LEU A 83 -8.00 -8.18 -6.64
C LEU A 83 -8.34 -8.23 -8.15
N PRO A 84 -9.53 -8.66 -8.60
CA PRO A 84 -9.87 -8.59 -10.02
C PRO A 84 -9.93 -7.17 -10.58
N ARG A 85 -10.30 -6.19 -9.76
CA ARG A 85 -10.31 -4.76 -10.12
C ARG A 85 -8.90 -4.19 -10.18
N ALA A 86 -8.03 -4.61 -9.25
CA ALA A 86 -6.63 -4.21 -9.21
C ALA A 86 -5.87 -4.59 -10.49
N ALA A 87 -6.15 -5.77 -11.06
CA ALA A 87 -5.54 -6.25 -12.29
C ALA A 87 -5.77 -5.32 -13.51
N GLY A 88 -6.87 -4.57 -13.54
CA GLY A 88 -7.21 -3.64 -14.64
C GLY A 88 -6.76 -2.20 -14.45
N THR A 89 -5.93 -1.89 -13.46
CA THR A 89 -5.58 -0.50 -13.11
C THR A 89 -4.65 0.19 -14.09
N GLY A 90 -3.92 -0.54 -14.95
CA GLY A 90 -2.98 0.06 -15.92
C GLY A 90 -1.87 0.88 -15.26
N ARG A 91 -1.00 1.47 -16.06
CA ARG A 91 0.22 2.17 -15.58
C ARG A 91 0.18 3.69 -15.78
N GLU A 92 -0.94 4.23 -16.22
CA GLU A 92 -1.06 5.63 -16.61
C GLU A 92 -1.11 6.61 -15.43
N LEU A 93 -1.55 6.15 -14.24
CA LEU A 93 -1.78 6.99 -13.06
C LEU A 93 -0.83 6.66 -11.89
N GLU A 94 0.40 6.29 -12.19
CA GLU A 94 1.35 5.86 -11.17
C GLU A 94 1.74 7.01 -10.22
N ALA A 95 1.88 8.22 -10.74
CA ALA A 95 2.23 9.38 -9.93
C ALA A 95 1.10 9.74 -8.94
N GLU A 96 -0.14 9.75 -9.41
CA GLU A 96 -1.33 10.03 -8.61
C GLU A 96 -1.50 8.96 -7.51
N ARG A 97 -1.26 7.70 -7.83
CA ARG A 97 -1.31 6.61 -6.84
C ARG A 97 -0.23 6.71 -5.78
N VAL A 98 0.98 7.12 -6.15
CA VAL A 98 2.05 7.37 -5.17
C VAL A 98 1.68 8.52 -4.25
N GLU A 99 1.12 9.62 -4.78
CA GLU A 99 0.68 10.74 -3.93
C GLU A 99 -0.46 10.32 -2.99
N LEU A 100 -1.38 9.47 -3.44
CA LEU A 100 -2.44 8.93 -2.59
C LEU A 100 -1.86 8.03 -1.47
N LEU A 101 -0.90 7.16 -1.80
CA LEU A 101 -0.16 6.35 -0.81
C LEU A 101 0.57 7.23 0.22
N MET A 102 1.24 8.28 -0.24
CA MET A 102 1.91 9.25 0.64
C MET A 102 0.90 9.98 1.54
N GLY A 103 -0.24 10.41 0.97
CA GLY A 103 -1.33 11.02 1.74
C GLY A 103 -1.81 10.07 2.84
N TRP A 104 -2.09 8.81 2.53
CA TRP A 104 -2.51 7.82 3.51
C TRP A 104 -1.47 7.62 4.63
N MET A 105 -0.18 7.57 4.30
CA MET A 105 0.88 7.49 5.33
C MET A 105 0.81 8.69 6.30
N TRP A 106 0.65 9.91 5.76
CA TRP A 106 0.64 11.13 6.56
C TRP A 106 -0.66 11.36 7.33
N ASP A 107 -1.81 10.94 6.77
CA ASP A 107 -3.14 11.26 7.28
C ASP A 107 -3.74 10.13 8.16
N VAL A 108 -3.28 8.88 7.95
CA VAL A 108 -3.81 7.70 8.64
C VAL A 108 -2.73 6.99 9.45
N VAL A 109 -1.65 6.55 8.77
CA VAL A 109 -0.66 5.67 9.41
C VAL A 109 0.07 6.36 10.55
N LEU A 110 0.76 7.47 10.26
CA LEU A 110 1.59 8.13 11.27
C LEU A 110 0.76 8.75 12.41
N PRO A 111 -0.40 9.39 12.16
CA PRO A 111 -1.25 9.90 13.25
C PRO A 111 -1.76 8.81 14.20
N ALA A 112 -1.90 7.57 13.74
CA ALA A 112 -2.34 6.47 14.61
C ALA A 112 -1.38 6.21 15.79
N LEU A 113 -0.11 6.60 15.69
CA LEU A 113 0.86 6.53 16.80
C LEU A 113 0.89 7.77 17.70
N GLN A 114 0.12 8.83 17.43
CA GLN A 114 0.15 10.05 18.26
C GLN A 114 -0.08 9.76 19.76
N PRO A 115 -1.06 8.93 20.16
CA PRO A 115 -1.25 8.63 21.58
C PRO A 115 -0.03 7.97 22.23
N THR A 116 0.67 7.13 21.48
CA THR A 116 1.92 6.49 21.95
C THR A 116 3.05 7.50 22.07
N ALA A 117 3.17 8.42 21.11
CA ALA A 117 4.17 9.48 21.12
C ALA A 117 3.97 10.43 22.30
N ASP A 118 2.72 10.81 22.58
CA ASP A 118 2.35 11.65 23.73
C ASP A 118 2.72 10.97 25.06
N ALA A 119 2.33 9.69 25.21
CA ALA A 119 2.63 8.92 26.41
C ALA A 119 4.13 8.73 26.66
N ARG A 120 4.96 8.77 25.62
CA ARG A 120 6.42 8.61 25.68
C ARG A 120 7.20 9.95 25.69
N GLY A 121 6.51 11.09 25.63
CA GLY A 121 7.10 12.42 25.77
C GLY A 121 7.72 13.00 24.49
N PHE A 122 7.44 12.45 23.31
CA PHE A 122 7.87 13.00 22.02
C PHE A 122 6.71 13.41 21.11
N GLY A 123 5.50 13.56 21.66
CA GLY A 123 4.28 13.88 20.91
C GLY A 123 4.38 15.15 20.07
N ASP A 124 5.02 16.23 20.59
CA ASP A 124 5.20 17.47 19.84
C ASP A 124 6.03 17.27 18.56
N HIS A 125 7.10 16.47 18.63
CA HIS A 125 7.91 16.15 17.45
C HIS A 125 7.14 15.31 16.45
N TRP A 126 6.31 14.39 16.95
CA TRP A 126 5.47 13.53 16.14
C TRP A 126 4.39 14.31 15.39
N LEU A 127 3.66 15.16 16.13
CA LEU A 127 2.64 16.04 15.56
C LEU A 127 3.24 16.99 14.51
N HIS A 128 4.39 17.58 14.83
CA HIS A 128 5.11 18.46 13.88
C HIS A 128 5.48 17.70 12.59
N MET A 129 5.96 16.47 12.69
CA MET A 129 6.26 15.63 11.54
C MET A 129 5.00 15.38 10.67
N CYS A 130 3.89 14.99 11.28
CA CYS A 130 2.63 14.73 10.58
C CYS A 130 2.08 16.00 9.89
N THR A 131 2.31 17.18 10.47
CA THR A 131 1.88 18.47 9.94
C THR A 131 2.78 18.96 8.80
N GLU A 132 4.08 18.96 8.99
CA GLU A 132 5.06 19.48 8.02
C GLU A 132 5.31 18.55 6.83
N ARG A 133 5.17 17.24 7.01
CA ARG A 133 5.32 16.19 5.98
C ARG A 133 6.65 16.24 5.22
N THR A 134 7.70 16.68 5.90
CA THR A 134 9.05 16.83 5.32
C THR A 134 10.04 15.81 5.87
N ALA A 135 11.03 15.43 5.07
CA ALA A 135 12.12 14.57 5.52
C ALA A 135 12.81 15.15 6.78
N LYS A 136 12.99 16.48 6.85
CA LYS A 136 13.60 17.14 8.02
C LYS A 136 12.79 16.94 9.29
N ALA A 137 11.47 17.12 9.23
CA ALA A 137 10.59 16.91 10.39
C ALA A 137 10.56 15.42 10.80
N ALA A 138 10.51 14.51 9.82
CA ALA A 138 10.56 13.07 10.08
C ALA A 138 11.90 12.63 10.72
N GLY A 139 13.02 13.19 10.29
CA GLY A 139 14.33 12.97 10.93
C GLY A 139 14.34 13.37 12.41
N ARG A 140 13.77 14.53 12.75
CA ARG A 140 13.66 14.98 14.15
C ARG A 140 12.74 14.09 14.99
N ALA A 141 11.60 13.65 14.42
CA ALA A 141 10.70 12.74 15.12
C ALA A 141 11.37 11.39 15.37
N LYS A 142 12.14 10.87 14.39
CA LYS A 142 12.94 9.65 14.53
C LYS A 142 13.96 9.76 15.66
N GLU A 143 14.70 10.88 15.72
CA GLU A 143 15.69 11.14 16.79
C GLU A 143 15.03 11.23 18.16
N ALA A 144 13.88 11.91 18.25
CA ALA A 144 13.11 12.04 19.49
C ALA A 144 12.50 10.71 19.97
N ALA A 145 12.10 9.83 19.06
CA ALA A 145 11.55 8.51 19.37
C ALA A 145 12.62 7.52 19.89
N VAL A 146 13.89 7.81 19.72
CA VAL A 146 15.10 7.06 20.15
C VAL A 146 15.17 5.68 19.50
N ASP A 147 14.20 4.80 19.75
CA ASP A 147 14.16 3.43 19.19
C ASP A 147 12.72 2.89 19.08
N GLY A 148 12.58 1.65 18.58
CA GLY A 148 11.31 0.93 18.48
C GLY A 148 10.44 1.34 17.29
N VAL A 149 9.15 1.03 17.39
CA VAL A 149 8.13 1.19 16.33
C VAL A 149 8.07 2.62 15.80
N ALA A 150 8.03 3.60 16.69
CA ALA A 150 7.93 5.02 16.31
C ALA A 150 9.18 5.49 15.53
N SER A 151 10.38 5.08 15.96
CA SER A 151 11.63 5.39 15.25
C SER A 151 11.68 4.76 13.88
N ALA A 152 11.21 3.50 13.73
CA ALA A 152 11.11 2.80 12.45
C ALA A 152 10.10 3.49 11.51
N ALA A 153 8.92 3.86 12.02
CA ALA A 153 7.90 4.55 11.24
C ALA A 153 8.35 5.95 10.79
N ALA A 154 8.96 6.76 11.69
CA ALA A 154 9.52 8.07 11.35
C ALA A 154 10.69 7.96 10.37
N GLY A 155 11.55 6.93 10.51
CA GLY A 155 12.62 6.65 9.57
C GLY A 155 12.13 6.32 8.17
N SER A 156 11.04 5.57 8.08
CA SER A 156 10.37 5.26 6.81
C SER A 156 9.73 6.52 6.20
N ALA A 157 9.08 7.35 7.00
CA ALA A 157 8.54 8.64 6.56
C ALA A 157 9.65 9.59 6.05
N TRP A 158 10.80 9.61 6.71
CA TRP A 158 11.99 10.34 6.25
C TRP A 158 12.46 9.85 4.87
N GLY A 159 12.58 8.54 4.68
CA GLY A 159 12.95 7.93 3.40
C GLY A 159 11.94 8.24 2.29
N ALA A 160 10.65 8.12 2.58
CA ALA A 160 9.57 8.39 1.63
C ALA A 160 9.53 9.87 1.21
N ALA A 161 9.63 10.81 2.16
CA ALA A 161 9.62 12.25 1.89
C ALA A 161 10.90 12.75 1.18
N GLY A 162 12.04 12.09 1.44
CA GLY A 162 13.32 12.45 0.82
C GLY A 162 13.48 11.96 -0.63
N ASN A 163 12.67 10.99 -1.07
CA ASN A 163 12.77 10.39 -2.40
C ASN A 163 11.67 10.92 -3.34
N THR A 164 11.88 12.11 -3.88
CA THR A 164 10.88 12.81 -4.71
C THR A 164 11.05 12.59 -6.22
N SER A 165 12.13 11.92 -6.67
CA SER A 165 12.35 11.68 -8.10
C SER A 165 11.36 10.63 -8.66
N PRO A 166 11.00 10.71 -9.95
CA PRO A 166 10.17 9.68 -10.58
C PRO A 166 10.78 8.26 -10.48
N ALA A 167 12.11 8.16 -10.55
CA ALA A 167 12.82 6.88 -10.42
C ALA A 167 12.69 6.26 -9.01
N ALA A 168 12.40 7.07 -7.99
CA ALA A 168 12.23 6.62 -6.61
C ALA A 168 10.79 6.19 -6.26
N MET A 169 9.88 6.20 -7.22
CA MET A 169 8.45 5.90 -7.00
C MET A 169 8.25 4.56 -6.27
N ILE A 170 8.88 3.50 -6.73
CA ILE A 170 8.76 2.16 -6.10
C ILE A 170 9.41 2.14 -4.70
N LEU A 171 10.47 2.91 -4.48
CA LEU A 171 11.06 3.06 -3.15
C LEU A 171 10.11 3.77 -2.19
N ARG A 172 9.35 4.76 -2.65
CA ARG A 172 8.31 5.41 -1.83
C ARG A 172 7.24 4.42 -1.41
N VAL A 173 6.76 3.54 -2.31
CA VAL A 173 5.82 2.45 -1.96
C VAL A 173 6.40 1.56 -0.86
N ALA A 174 7.66 1.15 -0.98
CA ALA A 174 8.32 0.32 0.02
C ALA A 174 8.42 1.04 1.39
N TRP A 175 8.78 2.33 1.40
CA TRP A 175 8.84 3.11 2.64
C TRP A 175 7.47 3.28 3.30
N VAL A 176 6.42 3.59 2.52
CA VAL A 176 5.04 3.70 3.06
C VAL A 176 4.59 2.37 3.67
N ARG A 177 4.84 1.25 2.99
CA ARG A 177 4.55 -0.09 3.53
C ARG A 177 5.29 -0.35 4.84
N THR A 178 6.59 -0.04 4.89
CA THR A 178 7.40 -0.26 6.11
C THR A 178 6.91 0.61 7.27
N ALA A 179 6.50 1.86 7.01
CA ALA A 179 5.86 2.69 8.02
C ALA A 179 4.55 2.08 8.52
N ALA A 180 3.70 1.60 7.61
CA ALA A 180 2.42 0.98 7.94
C ALA A 180 2.60 -0.31 8.77
N ALA A 181 3.52 -1.19 8.38
CA ALA A 181 3.82 -2.40 9.14
C ALA A 181 4.29 -2.07 10.56
N ALA A 182 5.23 -1.13 10.70
CA ALA A 182 5.71 -0.69 12.01
C ALA A 182 4.58 -0.12 12.89
N VAL A 183 3.69 0.69 12.31
CA VAL A 183 2.54 1.24 13.05
C VAL A 183 1.53 0.14 13.39
N ALA A 184 1.25 -0.77 12.45
CA ALA A 184 0.31 -1.87 12.66
C ALA A 184 0.73 -2.82 13.79
N ASP A 185 2.04 -2.96 14.06
CA ASP A 185 2.54 -3.70 15.22
C ASP A 185 2.05 -3.11 16.56
N ALA A 186 1.79 -1.82 16.58
CA ALA A 186 1.33 -1.13 17.79
C ALA A 186 -0.20 -0.98 17.87
N VAL A 187 -0.89 -0.74 16.74
CA VAL A 187 -2.33 -0.40 16.73
C VAL A 187 -3.19 -1.44 16.01
N GLY A 188 -2.58 -2.39 15.32
CA GLY A 188 -3.24 -3.39 14.48
C GLY A 188 -3.61 -2.88 13.07
N TRP A 189 -3.59 -3.79 12.09
CA TRP A 189 -3.95 -3.48 10.70
C TRP A 189 -5.40 -3.02 10.52
N GLY A 190 -6.31 -3.43 11.41
CA GLY A 190 -7.71 -2.99 11.38
C GLY A 190 -7.88 -1.48 11.58
N ALA A 191 -6.97 -0.84 12.32
CA ALA A 191 -6.99 0.61 12.54
C ALA A 191 -6.51 1.40 11.31
N LEU A 192 -5.74 0.77 10.42
CA LEU A 192 -5.18 1.40 9.22
C LEU A 192 -6.01 1.16 7.94
N ASP A 193 -6.92 0.20 7.97
CA ASP A 193 -7.77 -0.25 6.85
C ASP A 193 -7.06 -0.33 5.49
N PRO A 194 -6.16 -1.29 5.27
CA PRO A 194 -5.44 -1.43 4.00
C PRO A 194 -6.36 -1.77 2.81
N CYS A 195 -7.58 -2.25 3.06
CA CYS A 195 -8.58 -2.47 2.00
C CYS A 195 -9.15 -1.14 1.48
N GLU A 196 -9.41 -0.17 2.37
CA GLU A 196 -9.86 1.17 1.97
C GLU A 196 -8.80 1.85 1.09
N LEU A 197 -7.53 1.79 1.50
CA LEU A 197 -6.46 2.31 0.67
C LEU A 197 -6.37 1.60 -0.68
N LEU A 198 -6.42 0.26 -0.71
CA LEU A 198 -6.36 -0.49 -1.97
C LEU A 198 -7.53 -0.10 -2.90
N GLU A 199 -8.72 0.08 -2.36
CA GLU A 199 -9.89 0.55 -3.12
C GLU A 199 -9.65 1.95 -3.71
N ALA A 200 -9.15 2.88 -2.92
CA ALA A 200 -8.80 4.23 -3.38
C ALA A 200 -7.72 4.22 -4.47
N LEU A 201 -6.70 3.37 -4.35
CA LEU A 201 -5.65 3.19 -5.36
C LEU A 201 -6.21 2.63 -6.69
N ILE A 202 -7.18 1.73 -6.62
CA ILE A 202 -7.86 1.17 -7.80
C ILE A 202 -8.72 2.25 -8.48
N GLU A 203 -9.41 3.08 -7.70
CA GLU A 203 -10.35 4.11 -8.18
C GLU A 203 -9.68 5.44 -8.54
N THR A 204 -8.35 5.53 -8.40
CA THR A 204 -7.58 6.73 -8.77
C THR A 204 -7.92 7.20 -10.17
N LYS A 205 -8.24 8.50 -10.29
CA LYS A 205 -8.53 9.18 -11.56
C LYS A 205 -7.42 10.19 -11.86
N ALA A 206 -7.23 10.51 -13.14
CA ALA A 206 -6.36 11.61 -13.51
C ALA A 206 -6.86 12.90 -12.83
N ASN A 207 -5.94 13.66 -12.25
CA ASN A 207 -6.25 14.98 -11.74
C ASN A 207 -6.72 15.84 -12.94
N GLU A 208 -7.95 16.32 -12.91
CA GLU A 208 -8.38 17.33 -13.89
C GLU A 208 -7.45 18.55 -13.72
N PRO A 209 -6.83 19.04 -14.82
CA PRO A 209 -6.07 20.26 -14.72
C PRO A 209 -7.00 21.35 -14.18
N ALA A 210 -6.61 22.00 -13.08
CA ALA A 210 -7.34 23.14 -12.57
C ALA A 210 -7.59 24.09 -13.76
N CYS A 211 -8.86 24.27 -14.15
CA CYS A 211 -9.22 25.24 -15.16
C CYS A 211 -8.58 26.56 -14.74
N ALA A 212 -7.60 27.03 -15.51
CA ALA A 212 -7.09 28.38 -15.36
C ALA A 212 -8.31 29.31 -15.54
N ALA A 213 -8.79 29.86 -14.41
CA ALA A 213 -9.79 30.92 -14.43
C ALA A 213 -9.13 32.08 -15.18
N GLY A 214 -9.59 32.27 -16.45
CA GLY A 214 -9.19 33.38 -17.29
C GLY A 214 -9.76 34.72 -16.83
#